data_e62baeb322cb3f297438a025379cb032
#
_entry.id   e62baeb322cb3f297438a025379cb032
#
_cell.length_a   1.000
_cell.length_b   1.000
_cell.length_c   1.000
_cell.angle_alpha   90.00
_cell.angle_beta   90.00
_cell.angle_gamma   90.00
#
_symmetry.space_group_name_H-M   'P 1'
#
loop_
_entity.id
_entity.type
_entity.pdbx_description
1 polymer ?
#
loop_
_entity_poly.entity_id
_entity_poly.type
_entity_poly.pdbx_seq_one_letter_code
_entity_poly.pdbx_strand_id
1 'polypeptide(L)'
;MTQPNPKKSCGLTIKATGRNNHIVDYETWQEFLFISDVHFDASKCDRELLDDHLRQAQKKGAAVFIFGDWFDLMQGKWDPRGNYSDLRPEYKSINYLDAVIDDTIEYLTKYKDIIRFLGRGNHETNVEKRMHTSPLDRVAAVLRERGGDCHVGGYTGWLQFGEL
;
A
#
# COMPACT_ATOMS: atom_id res chain seq x y z
N MET A 1 26.79 -22.34 13.01
CA MET A 1 25.53 -22.37 12.22
C MET A 1 24.43 -21.77 13.07
N THR A 2 24.16 -20.49 12.92
CA THR A 2 23.08 -19.79 13.61
C THR A 2 21.76 -20.22 12.98
N GLN A 3 20.88 -20.80 13.77
CA GLN A 3 19.52 -21.14 13.34
C GLN A 3 18.80 -19.89 12.82
N PRO A 4 17.98 -19.98 11.75
CA PRO A 4 17.17 -18.87 11.32
C PRO A 4 16.21 -18.52 12.45
N ASN A 5 16.32 -17.28 12.93
CA ASN A 5 15.48 -16.71 13.96
C ASN A 5 14.00 -16.82 13.52
N PRO A 6 13.08 -17.32 14.39
CA PRO A 6 11.67 -17.38 14.06
C PRO A 6 11.22 -15.97 13.70
N LYS A 7 10.45 -15.86 12.60
CA LYS A 7 9.89 -14.65 12.00
C LYS A 7 9.79 -13.51 13.01
N LYS A 8 10.72 -12.55 12.98
CA LYS A 8 10.59 -11.33 13.77
C LYS A 8 9.32 -10.65 13.29
N SER A 9 8.30 -10.64 14.13
CA SER A 9 7.16 -9.76 13.90
C SER A 9 7.68 -8.34 13.84
N CYS A 10 7.11 -7.52 12.97
CA CYS A 10 7.43 -6.12 12.86
C CYS A 10 7.30 -5.46 14.25
N GLY A 11 8.41 -4.98 14.81
CA GLY A 11 8.50 -4.42 16.17
C GLY A 11 8.02 -2.99 16.23
N LEU A 12 6.82 -2.72 15.71
CA LEU A 12 6.23 -1.38 15.78
C LEU A 12 4.72 -1.44 16.00
N THR A 13 4.20 -0.36 16.58
CA THR A 13 2.76 -0.07 16.66
C THR A 13 2.48 1.29 16.05
N ILE A 14 1.30 1.44 15.42
CA ILE A 14 0.85 2.72 14.88
C ILE A 14 -0.42 3.13 15.61
N LYS A 15 -0.46 4.36 16.13
CA LYS A 15 -1.60 4.93 16.81
C LYS A 15 -2.06 6.19 16.09
N ALA A 16 -3.30 6.20 15.62
CA ALA A 16 -3.91 7.42 15.10
C ALA A 16 -4.18 8.40 16.26
N THR A 17 -3.70 9.63 16.13
CA THR A 17 -3.91 10.72 17.10
C THR A 17 -4.81 11.82 16.55
N GLY A 18 -5.16 11.74 15.29
CA GLY A 18 -6.04 12.64 14.57
C GLY A 18 -6.39 12.06 13.20
N ARG A 19 -7.12 12.81 12.39
CA ARG A 19 -7.59 12.34 11.08
C ARG A 19 -6.46 11.86 10.17
N ASN A 20 -5.33 12.56 10.19
CA ASN A 20 -4.17 12.26 9.33
C ASN A 20 -2.86 12.31 10.13
N ASN A 21 -2.94 12.15 11.45
CA ASN A 21 -1.78 12.19 12.34
C ASN A 21 -1.62 10.84 13.03
N HIS A 22 -0.43 10.30 12.99
CA HIS A 22 -0.12 9.01 13.58
C HIS A 22 1.20 9.08 14.35
N ILE A 23 1.26 8.39 15.47
CA ILE A 23 2.49 8.12 16.19
C ILE A 23 2.91 6.68 15.85
N VAL A 24 4.16 6.52 15.52
CA VAL A 24 4.80 5.25 15.20
C VAL A 24 5.80 4.93 16.30
N ASP A 25 5.41 4.07 17.24
CA ASP A 25 6.30 3.57 18.26
C ASP A 25 7.00 2.31 17.73
N TYR A 26 8.33 2.24 17.87
CA TYR A 26 9.11 1.16 17.26
C TYR A 26 10.32 0.77 18.11
N GLU A 27 10.72 -0.47 17.98
CA GLU A 27 11.95 -0.98 18.58
C GLU A 27 13.19 -0.44 17.84
N THR A 28 14.26 -0.19 18.54
CA THR A 28 15.50 0.43 18.02
C THR A 28 16.15 -0.30 16.85
N TRP A 29 15.85 -1.59 16.69
CA TRP A 29 16.32 -2.43 15.59
C TRP A 29 15.41 -2.42 14.35
N GLN A 30 14.24 -1.75 14.40
CA GLN A 30 13.25 -1.77 13.33
C GLN A 30 13.78 -1.07 12.08
N GLU A 31 13.80 -1.81 10.97
CA GLU A 31 14.04 -1.24 9.64
C GLU A 31 12.71 -0.80 8.99
N PHE A 32 12.80 0.18 8.12
CA PHE A 32 11.65 0.73 7.38
C PHE A 32 11.93 0.70 5.89
N LEU A 33 10.93 0.36 5.10
CA LEU A 33 10.90 0.53 3.66
C LEU A 33 9.80 1.54 3.31
N PHE A 34 10.19 2.65 2.70
CA PHE A 34 9.26 3.68 2.20
C PHE A 34 9.14 3.54 0.69
N ILE A 35 7.90 3.49 0.20
CA ILE A 35 7.57 3.34 -1.22
C ILE A 35 6.53 4.41 -1.57
N SER A 36 6.60 4.97 -2.78
CA SER A 36 5.56 5.82 -3.37
C SER A 36 5.48 5.60 -4.87
N ASP A 37 4.44 6.13 -5.51
CA ASP A 37 4.29 6.19 -6.97
C ASP A 37 4.46 4.83 -7.66
N VAL A 38 3.80 3.82 -7.14
CA VAL A 38 3.90 2.44 -7.64
C VAL A 38 3.14 2.27 -8.95
N HIS A 39 1.95 2.88 -9.07
CA HIS A 39 1.06 2.75 -10.23
C HIS A 39 0.86 1.27 -10.62
N PHE A 40 0.45 0.47 -9.65
CA PHE A 40 0.44 -1.00 -9.70
C PHE A 40 -0.30 -1.58 -10.90
N ASP A 41 -1.37 -0.94 -11.34
CA ASP A 41 -2.19 -1.35 -12.48
C ASP A 41 -1.67 -0.84 -13.84
N ALA A 42 -0.67 0.04 -13.85
CA ALA A 42 -0.05 0.51 -15.09
C ALA A 42 0.87 -0.56 -15.71
N SER A 43 0.89 -0.63 -17.04
CA SER A 43 1.76 -1.55 -17.77
C SER A 43 3.25 -1.28 -17.56
N LYS A 44 3.59 -0.06 -17.19
CA LYS A 44 4.97 0.39 -16.92
C LYS A 44 5.45 0.13 -15.49
N CYS A 45 4.56 -0.32 -14.59
CA CYS A 45 4.97 -0.70 -13.25
C CYS A 45 5.92 -1.90 -13.29
N ASP A 46 7.11 -1.73 -12.76
CA ASP A 46 8.08 -2.81 -12.58
C ASP A 46 7.72 -3.65 -11.36
N ARG A 47 6.79 -4.60 -11.56
CA ARG A 47 6.32 -5.50 -10.50
C ARG A 47 7.40 -6.47 -10.02
N GLU A 48 8.41 -6.79 -10.84
CA GLU A 48 9.50 -7.67 -10.44
C GLU A 48 10.41 -6.96 -9.43
N LEU A 49 10.77 -5.71 -9.69
CA LEU A 49 11.52 -4.87 -8.76
C LEU A 49 10.75 -4.63 -7.47
N LEU A 50 9.44 -4.32 -7.57
CA LEU A 50 8.58 -4.14 -6.39
C LEU A 50 8.54 -5.41 -5.53
N ASP A 51 8.36 -6.57 -6.14
CA ASP A 51 8.30 -7.86 -5.44
C ASP A 51 9.66 -8.19 -4.78
N ASP A 52 10.77 -7.88 -5.43
CA ASP A 52 12.11 -8.05 -4.86
C ASP A 52 12.31 -7.17 -3.61
N HIS A 53 11.93 -5.89 -3.67
CA HIS A 53 11.99 -4.98 -2.53
C HIS A 53 11.11 -5.47 -1.36
N LEU A 54 9.88 -5.91 -1.64
CA LEU A 54 8.98 -6.40 -0.60
C LEU A 54 9.47 -7.73 0.01
N ARG A 55 10.04 -8.64 -0.79
CA ARG A 55 10.68 -9.85 -0.26
C ARG A 55 11.89 -9.54 0.60
N GLN A 56 12.72 -8.57 0.21
CA GLN A 56 13.85 -8.13 1.04
C GLN A 56 13.36 -7.55 2.36
N ALA A 57 12.33 -6.68 2.34
CA ALA A 57 11.71 -6.14 3.53
C ALA A 57 11.16 -7.26 4.44
N GLN A 58 10.45 -8.22 3.86
CA GLN A 58 9.92 -9.38 4.60
C GLN A 58 11.02 -10.22 5.24
N LYS A 59 12.11 -10.48 4.53
CA LYS A 59 13.27 -11.22 5.05
C LYS A 59 13.94 -10.51 6.24
N LYS A 60 13.95 -9.19 6.21
CA LYS A 60 14.53 -8.34 7.28
C LYS A 60 13.55 -8.08 8.44
N GLY A 61 12.27 -8.34 8.26
CA GLY A 61 11.21 -7.91 9.18
C GLY A 61 11.00 -6.39 9.17
N ALA A 62 11.33 -5.73 8.06
CA ALA A 62 11.16 -4.30 7.91
C ALA A 62 9.68 -3.93 7.80
N ALA A 63 9.31 -2.77 8.36
CA ALA A 63 7.98 -2.22 8.21
C ALA A 63 7.86 -1.45 6.88
N VAL A 64 6.81 -1.71 6.13
CA VAL A 64 6.57 -1.07 4.83
C VAL A 64 5.50 0.01 4.94
N PHE A 65 5.85 1.20 4.47
CA PHE A 65 4.99 2.37 4.40
C PHE A 65 4.87 2.78 2.93
N ILE A 66 3.66 2.85 2.41
CA ILE A 66 3.37 3.24 1.03
C ILE A 66 2.73 4.63 1.05
N PHE A 67 3.38 5.60 0.43
CA PHE A 67 3.00 7.02 0.48
C PHE A 67 2.34 7.50 -0.82
N GLY A 68 1.16 6.98 -1.09
CA GLY A 68 0.32 7.41 -2.20
C GLY A 68 0.69 6.84 -3.57
N ASP A 69 -0.25 7.01 -4.48
CA ASP A 69 -0.18 6.58 -5.87
C ASP A 69 0.25 5.11 -6.02
N TRP A 70 -0.33 4.27 -5.12
CA TRP A 70 -0.26 2.81 -5.30
C TRP A 70 -0.94 2.40 -6.59
N PHE A 71 -2.09 3.01 -6.86
CA PHE A 71 -2.88 2.80 -8.05
C PHE A 71 -2.60 3.87 -9.11
N ASP A 72 -2.71 3.49 -10.39
CA ASP A 72 -2.82 4.44 -11.49
C ASP A 72 -4.28 4.91 -11.66
N LEU A 73 -5.22 3.98 -11.79
CA LEU A 73 -6.68 4.18 -11.83
C LEU A 73 -7.15 5.33 -12.76
N MET A 74 -6.41 5.61 -13.83
CA MET A 74 -6.69 6.73 -14.74
C MET A 74 -7.62 6.37 -15.91
N GLN A 75 -8.24 5.19 -15.90
CA GLN A 75 -9.02 4.68 -17.03
C GLN A 75 -10.51 5.10 -17.02
N GLY A 76 -10.86 6.05 -16.18
CA GLY A 76 -12.22 6.60 -16.15
C GLY A 76 -12.52 7.50 -17.35
N LYS A 77 -13.77 7.50 -17.82
CA LYS A 77 -14.25 8.34 -18.94
C LYS A 77 -14.03 9.86 -18.74
N TRP A 78 -13.82 10.27 -17.51
CA TRP A 78 -13.66 11.65 -17.09
C TRP A 78 -12.21 12.09 -16.90
N ASP A 79 -11.25 11.17 -16.96
CA ASP A 79 -9.85 11.55 -16.90
C ASP A 79 -9.30 11.71 -18.33
N PRO A 80 -8.98 12.94 -18.76
CA PRO A 80 -8.46 13.19 -20.12
C PRO A 80 -7.08 12.58 -20.36
N ARG A 81 -6.39 12.14 -19.30
CA ARG A 81 -5.09 11.48 -19.38
C ARG A 81 -5.23 9.98 -19.51
N GLY A 82 -6.46 9.45 -19.37
CA GLY A 82 -6.75 8.04 -19.47
C GLY A 82 -6.26 7.46 -20.79
N ASN A 83 -5.40 6.47 -20.73
CA ASN A 83 -4.88 5.78 -21.90
C ASN A 83 -5.06 4.27 -21.74
N TYR A 84 -6.06 3.73 -22.42
CA TYR A 84 -6.37 2.31 -22.39
C TYR A 84 -5.21 1.42 -22.85
N SER A 85 -4.24 1.96 -23.61
CA SER A 85 -3.05 1.23 -24.06
C SER A 85 -2.05 1.02 -22.91
N ASP A 86 -2.04 1.90 -21.91
CA ASP A 86 -1.15 1.81 -20.74
C ASP A 86 -1.69 0.85 -19.66
N LEU A 87 -2.93 0.40 -19.81
CA LEU A 87 -3.52 -0.58 -18.94
C LEU A 87 -2.97 -1.98 -19.20
N ARG A 88 -2.69 -2.72 -18.14
CA ARG A 88 -2.32 -4.13 -18.24
C ARG A 88 -3.45 -4.96 -18.89
N PRO A 89 -3.12 -5.95 -19.72
CA PRO A 89 -4.13 -6.74 -20.42
C PRO A 89 -5.16 -7.39 -19.51
N GLU A 90 -4.75 -7.86 -18.35
CA GLU A 90 -5.58 -8.53 -17.35
C GLU A 90 -6.69 -7.63 -16.78
N TYR A 91 -6.52 -6.30 -16.84
CA TYR A 91 -7.50 -5.34 -16.34
C TYR A 91 -8.40 -4.75 -17.42
N LYS A 92 -8.23 -5.14 -18.68
CA LYS A 92 -9.06 -4.68 -19.81
C LYS A 92 -10.46 -5.31 -19.76
N SER A 93 -11.23 -4.97 -18.73
CA SER A 93 -12.57 -5.49 -18.46
C SER A 93 -13.53 -4.38 -18.06
N ILE A 94 -14.85 -4.70 -18.08
CA ILE A 94 -15.89 -3.77 -17.57
C ILE A 94 -15.82 -3.55 -16.05
N ASN A 95 -15.25 -4.48 -15.31
CA ASN A 95 -15.09 -4.42 -13.84
C ASN A 95 -13.66 -4.01 -13.47
N TYR A 96 -13.07 -3.10 -14.24
CA TYR A 96 -11.69 -2.67 -14.09
C TYR A 96 -11.29 -2.33 -12.66
N LEU A 97 -12.07 -1.46 -11.99
CA LEU A 97 -11.76 -1.01 -10.63
C LEU A 97 -11.71 -2.16 -9.63
N ASP A 98 -12.69 -3.06 -9.70
CA ASP A 98 -12.73 -4.21 -8.79
C ASP A 98 -11.58 -5.17 -9.10
N ALA A 99 -11.29 -5.45 -10.38
CA ALA A 99 -10.19 -6.32 -10.78
C ALA A 99 -8.83 -5.82 -10.27
N VAL A 100 -8.58 -4.52 -10.33
CA VAL A 100 -7.33 -3.92 -9.84
C VAL A 100 -7.25 -3.98 -8.31
N ILE A 101 -8.36 -3.73 -7.61
CA ILE A 101 -8.40 -3.82 -6.14
C ILE A 101 -8.19 -5.27 -5.69
N ASP A 102 -8.85 -6.21 -6.32
CA ASP A 102 -8.75 -7.64 -5.97
C ASP A 102 -7.33 -8.17 -6.19
N ASP A 103 -6.69 -7.83 -7.33
CA ASP A 103 -5.30 -8.21 -7.58
C ASP A 103 -4.34 -7.56 -6.57
N THR A 104 -4.56 -6.29 -6.22
CA THR A 104 -3.80 -5.61 -5.16
C THR A 104 -3.95 -6.33 -3.82
N ILE A 105 -5.15 -6.74 -3.44
CA ILE A 105 -5.41 -7.49 -2.21
C ILE A 105 -4.64 -8.80 -2.20
N GLU A 106 -4.74 -9.58 -3.28
CA GLU A 106 -4.04 -10.86 -3.38
C GLU A 106 -2.51 -10.68 -3.38
N TYR A 107 -2.02 -9.64 -4.05
CA TYR A 107 -0.61 -9.32 -4.07
C TYR A 107 -0.09 -8.92 -2.69
N LEU A 108 -0.71 -7.94 -2.03
CA LEU A 108 -0.28 -7.42 -0.73
C LEU A 108 -0.53 -8.40 0.43
N THR A 109 -1.47 -9.33 0.30
CA THR A 109 -1.71 -10.37 1.31
C THR A 109 -0.45 -11.20 1.59
N LYS A 110 0.41 -11.41 0.60
CA LYS A 110 1.71 -12.09 0.77
C LYS A 110 2.63 -11.36 1.75
N TYR A 111 2.43 -10.07 1.89
CA TYR A 111 3.25 -9.13 2.67
C TYR A 111 2.49 -8.48 3.83
N LYS A 112 1.26 -8.94 4.15
CA LYS A 112 0.36 -8.33 5.13
C LYS A 112 0.98 -8.09 6.51
N ASP A 113 1.92 -8.94 6.90
CA ASP A 113 2.57 -8.87 8.22
C ASP A 113 3.58 -7.72 8.32
N ILE A 114 4.00 -7.17 7.18
CA ILE A 114 4.96 -6.06 7.10
C ILE A 114 4.37 -4.77 6.52
N ILE A 115 3.24 -4.83 5.80
CA ILE A 115 2.55 -3.62 5.30
C ILE A 115 1.87 -2.93 6.48
N ARG A 116 2.36 -1.75 6.84
CA ARG A 116 1.92 -1.04 8.06
C ARG A 116 1.12 0.23 7.76
N PHE A 117 1.36 0.86 6.63
CA PHE A 117 0.73 2.13 6.30
C PHE A 117 0.50 2.27 4.79
N LEU A 118 -0.71 2.72 4.42
CA LEU A 118 -1.10 3.09 3.06
C LEU A 118 -1.56 4.55 3.06
N GLY A 119 -0.76 5.44 2.52
CA GLY A 119 -1.13 6.84 2.29
C GLY A 119 -1.88 7.01 0.98
N ARG A 120 -2.77 8.00 0.92
CA ARG A 120 -3.47 8.36 -0.32
C ARG A 120 -2.60 9.27 -1.18
N GLY A 121 -2.55 9.00 -2.47
CA GLY A 121 -2.03 9.91 -3.47
C GLY A 121 -3.14 10.67 -4.20
N ASN A 122 -2.77 11.38 -5.24
CA ASN A 122 -3.75 12.12 -6.05
C ASN A 122 -4.62 11.17 -6.90
N HIS A 123 -4.11 10.01 -7.26
CA HIS A 123 -4.86 8.99 -8.02
C HIS A 123 -6.01 8.41 -7.18
N GLU A 124 -5.73 7.93 -5.97
CA GLU A 124 -6.75 7.42 -5.06
C GLU A 124 -7.77 8.50 -4.68
N THR A 125 -7.29 9.70 -4.37
CA THR A 125 -8.15 10.82 -4.00
C THR A 125 -9.09 11.22 -5.13
N ASN A 126 -8.65 11.11 -6.38
CA ASN A 126 -9.48 11.38 -7.56
C ASN A 126 -10.61 10.34 -7.69
N VAL A 127 -10.32 9.06 -7.47
CA VAL A 127 -11.33 8.00 -7.45
C VAL A 127 -12.35 8.24 -6.33
N GLU A 128 -11.87 8.55 -5.12
CA GLU A 128 -12.75 8.84 -3.97
C GLU A 128 -13.73 9.98 -4.25
N LYS A 129 -13.24 11.08 -4.84
CA LYS A 129 -14.07 12.24 -5.18
C LYS A 129 -15.10 11.95 -6.27
N ARG A 130 -14.78 11.08 -7.22
CA ARG A 130 -15.61 10.84 -8.40
C ARG A 130 -16.55 9.64 -8.28
N MET A 131 -16.08 8.61 -7.57
CA MET A 131 -16.80 7.32 -7.47
C MET A 131 -17.33 7.06 -6.07
N HIS A 132 -17.05 7.94 -5.09
CA HIS A 132 -17.47 7.79 -3.70
C HIS A 132 -17.05 6.44 -3.08
N THR A 133 -15.89 5.91 -3.47
CA THR A 133 -15.30 4.70 -2.94
C THR A 133 -13.81 4.91 -2.70
N SER A 134 -13.29 4.32 -1.63
CA SER A 134 -11.86 4.36 -1.32
C SER A 134 -11.21 3.02 -1.64
N PRO A 135 -10.39 2.93 -2.71
CA PRO A 135 -9.67 1.71 -3.04
C PRO A 135 -8.75 1.24 -1.92
N LEU A 136 -8.00 2.17 -1.30
CA LEU A 136 -7.07 1.82 -0.23
C LEU A 136 -7.76 1.34 1.05
N ASP A 137 -8.90 1.93 1.42
CA ASP A 137 -9.66 1.46 2.59
C ASP A 137 -10.19 0.03 2.38
N ARG A 138 -10.61 -0.30 1.15
CA ARG A 138 -11.02 -1.66 0.77
C ARG A 138 -9.86 -2.65 0.92
N VAL A 139 -8.70 -2.31 0.37
CA VAL A 139 -7.48 -3.12 0.50
C VAL A 139 -7.10 -3.32 1.97
N ALA A 140 -7.00 -2.23 2.73
CA ALA A 140 -6.60 -2.27 4.14
C ALA A 140 -7.59 -3.07 5.00
N ALA A 141 -8.90 -2.97 4.72
CA ALA A 141 -9.91 -3.74 5.43
C ALA A 141 -9.68 -5.24 5.28
N VAL A 142 -9.44 -5.71 4.05
CA VAL A 142 -9.18 -7.14 3.80
C VAL A 142 -7.83 -7.58 4.36
N LEU A 143 -6.78 -6.75 4.27
CA LEU A 143 -5.49 -7.08 4.89
C LEU A 143 -5.63 -7.26 6.40
N ARG A 144 -6.39 -6.40 7.09
CA ARG A 144 -6.69 -6.53 8.53
C ARG A 144 -7.51 -7.77 8.84
N GLU A 145 -8.54 -8.07 8.05
CA GLU A 145 -9.33 -9.29 8.17
C GLU A 145 -8.46 -10.55 8.06
N ARG A 146 -7.46 -10.51 7.19
CA ARG A 146 -6.47 -11.58 7.01
C ARG A 146 -5.36 -11.59 8.09
N GLY A 147 -5.47 -10.76 9.12
CA GLY A 147 -4.56 -10.71 10.27
C GLY A 147 -3.37 -9.76 10.14
N GLY A 148 -3.36 -8.89 9.13
CA GLY A 148 -2.40 -7.79 9.03
C GLY A 148 -2.78 -6.63 9.97
N ASP A 149 -1.82 -5.72 10.20
CA ASP A 149 -2.06 -4.48 10.95
C ASP A 149 -1.68 -3.27 10.08
N CYS A 150 -2.57 -2.92 9.18
CA CYS A 150 -2.37 -1.90 8.17
C CYS A 150 -3.25 -0.67 8.45
N HIS A 151 -2.63 0.50 8.54
CA HIS A 151 -3.29 1.79 8.72
C HIS A 151 -3.44 2.51 7.37
N VAL A 152 -4.49 3.35 7.26
CA VAL A 152 -4.68 4.19 6.07
C VAL A 152 -4.58 5.65 6.46
N GLY A 153 -3.69 6.38 5.77
CA GLY A 153 -3.52 7.82 5.93
C GLY A 153 -4.27 8.63 4.88
N GLY A 154 -4.25 9.95 5.06
CA GLY A 154 -4.78 10.90 4.07
C GLY A 154 -3.78 11.21 2.95
N TYR A 155 -4.17 12.18 2.10
CA TYR A 155 -3.29 12.74 1.07
C TYR A 155 -2.10 13.51 1.67
N THR A 156 -2.32 14.13 2.82
CA THR A 156 -1.29 14.78 3.65
C THR A 156 -1.48 14.37 5.09
N GLY A 157 -0.41 14.35 5.87
CA GLY A 157 -0.48 14.01 7.29
C GLY A 157 0.88 14.06 7.96
N TRP A 158 0.88 13.67 9.22
CA TRP A 158 2.07 13.58 10.03
C TRP A 158 2.27 12.14 10.50
N LEU A 159 3.48 11.65 10.35
CA LEU A 159 3.96 10.45 10.99
C LEU A 159 5.08 10.84 11.94
N GLN A 160 4.83 10.73 13.23
CA GLN A 160 5.83 10.94 14.25
C GLN A 160 6.44 9.60 14.62
N PHE A 161 7.74 9.44 14.39
CA PHE A 161 8.49 8.26 14.75
C PHE A 161 9.16 8.44 16.11
N GLY A 162 8.75 7.62 17.10
CA GLY A 162 9.25 7.70 18.47
C GLY A 162 8.71 8.89 19.26
N GLU A 163 9.26 9.09 20.46
CA GLU A 163 8.98 10.24 21.31
C GLU A 163 9.79 11.46 20.84
N LEU A 164 9.21 12.65 20.97
CA LEU A 164 9.91 13.93 20.78
C LEU A 164 10.75 14.26 22.00
#